data_c056981e36d8f30546dda778e3964449
#
_entry.id   c056981e36d8f30546dda778e3964449
#
_cell.length_a   1.000
_cell.length_b   1.000
_cell.length_c   1.000
_cell.angle_alpha   90.00
_cell.angle_beta   90.00
_cell.angle_gamma   90.00
#
_symmetry.space_group_name_H-M   'P 1'
#
loop_
_entity.id
_entity.type
_entity.pdbx_description
1 polymer ?
#
loop_
_entity_poly.entity_id
_entity_poly.type
_entity_poly.pdbx_seq_one_letter_code
_entity_poly.pdbx_strand_id
1 'polypeptide(L)'
;MDILSTLFQQSTRSLAGFIIPSVVISEKHTDKLTITEHPVEVGAPVADHAYMLPAEVVMEVGFAGGGALLDFAADLTATNLLSLSPKEVYQQLRNLQKNFTLFNVVTGKRIYKDMLLKGIEVNTSVDTENVLSATLTLRQIVFSRTKPIVVADKAEMTEGVSTSPVINAGTKNLKPADKALKNLGRIQ
;
A
#
# COMPACT_ATOMS: atom_id res chain seq x y z
N MET A 1 -17.83 -28.49 23.64
CA MET A 1 -17.10 -27.25 23.31
C MET A 1 -15.70 -27.38 23.89
N ASP A 2 -14.72 -27.47 23.01
CA ASP A 2 -13.33 -27.67 23.40
C ASP A 2 -12.75 -26.34 23.89
N ILE A 3 -12.66 -26.19 25.21
CA ILE A 3 -12.13 -24.96 25.84
C ILE A 3 -10.66 -24.77 25.50
N LEU A 4 -9.94 -25.84 25.19
CA LEU A 4 -8.53 -25.80 24.81
C LEU A 4 -8.32 -25.17 23.42
N SER A 5 -9.24 -25.39 22.47
CA SER A 5 -9.15 -24.80 21.14
C SER A 5 -9.36 -23.27 21.14
N THR A 6 -10.14 -22.77 22.10
CA THR A 6 -10.39 -21.33 22.25
C THR A 6 -9.19 -20.60 22.89
N LEU A 7 -8.41 -21.31 23.73
CA LEU A 7 -7.23 -20.73 24.38
C LEU A 7 -6.01 -20.64 23.47
N PHE A 8 -5.94 -21.49 22.42
CA PHE A 8 -4.80 -21.59 21.51
C PHE A 8 -5.14 -21.26 20.06
N GLN A 9 -6.23 -20.55 19.79
CA GLN A 9 -6.51 -20.02 18.47
C GLN A 9 -5.56 -18.84 18.18
N GLN A 10 -4.29 -19.17 18.09
CA GLN A 10 -3.26 -18.27 17.61
C GLN A 10 -3.46 -18.14 16.11
N SER A 11 -4.16 -17.08 15.70
CA SER A 11 -4.29 -16.80 14.28
C SER A 11 -2.89 -16.74 13.66
N THR A 12 -2.65 -17.59 12.67
CA THR A 12 -1.36 -17.66 11.99
C THR A 12 -1.03 -16.29 11.42
N ARG A 13 -0.03 -15.65 11.98
CA ARG A 13 0.44 -14.36 11.52
C ARG A 13 1.19 -14.54 10.21
N SER A 14 0.87 -13.77 9.21
CA SER A 14 1.53 -13.88 7.92
C SER A 14 1.73 -12.51 7.26
N LEU A 15 2.86 -12.37 6.58
CA LEU A 15 3.17 -11.24 5.73
C LEU A 15 3.15 -11.70 4.27
N ALA A 16 2.43 -10.97 3.42
CA ALA A 16 2.26 -11.28 2.01
C ALA A 16 1.65 -12.69 1.73
N GLY A 17 1.10 -13.36 2.74
CA GLY A 17 0.52 -14.69 2.61
C GLY A 17 1.54 -15.84 2.58
N PHE A 18 2.82 -15.56 2.39
CA PHE A 18 3.88 -16.58 2.28
C PHE A 18 5.02 -16.44 3.30
N ILE A 19 5.23 -15.26 3.88
CA ILE A 19 6.23 -15.08 4.93
C ILE A 19 5.55 -15.25 6.28
N ILE A 20 5.84 -16.35 6.96
CA ILE A 20 5.30 -16.67 8.27
C ILE A 20 6.42 -16.57 9.28
N PRO A 21 6.38 -15.60 10.22
CA PRO A 21 7.38 -15.53 11.27
C PRO A 21 7.29 -16.73 12.20
N SER A 22 8.44 -17.27 12.61
CA SER A 22 8.50 -18.35 13.62
C SER A 22 7.99 -17.86 14.97
N VAL A 23 8.28 -16.60 15.29
CA VAL A 23 7.79 -15.94 16.50
C VAL A 23 7.51 -14.48 16.22
N VAL A 24 6.44 -13.95 16.81
CA VAL A 24 6.16 -12.51 16.85
C VAL A 24 6.29 -12.07 18.30
N ILE A 25 7.30 -11.25 18.56
CA ILE A 25 7.65 -10.78 19.88
C ILE A 25 6.71 -9.66 20.29
N SER A 26 6.54 -8.68 19.40
CA SER A 26 5.67 -7.54 19.66
C SER A 26 4.95 -7.06 18.39
N GLU A 27 3.76 -6.52 18.56
CA GLU A 27 2.98 -5.87 17.51
C GLU A 27 2.47 -4.54 18.03
N LYS A 28 2.88 -3.45 17.40
CA LYS A 28 2.39 -2.11 17.71
C LYS A 28 1.53 -1.61 16.56
N HIS A 29 0.24 -1.46 16.83
CA HIS A 29 -0.72 -0.91 15.89
C HIS A 29 -0.91 0.57 16.14
N THR A 30 -0.87 1.39 15.11
CA THR A 30 -1.01 2.83 15.21
C THR A 30 -2.05 3.31 14.20
N ASP A 31 -3.21 3.68 14.72
CA ASP A 31 -4.30 4.28 13.97
C ASP A 31 -4.47 5.72 14.46
N LYS A 32 -4.36 6.69 13.57
CA LYS A 32 -4.44 8.11 13.90
C LYS A 32 -5.57 8.78 13.14
N LEU A 33 -6.32 9.62 13.85
CA LEU A 33 -7.30 10.53 13.29
C LEU A 33 -6.70 11.93 13.30
N THR A 34 -6.80 12.64 12.19
CA THR A 34 -6.48 14.06 12.12
C THR A 34 -7.76 14.86 12.05
N ILE A 35 -7.88 15.86 12.92
CA ILE A 35 -8.99 16.81 12.96
C ILE A 35 -8.44 18.13 12.45
N THR A 36 -9.10 18.77 11.49
CA THR A 36 -8.74 20.11 11.03
C THR A 36 -9.41 21.12 11.94
N GLU A 37 -8.60 22.01 12.50
CA GLU A 37 -9.07 23.06 13.41
C GLU A 37 -8.78 24.43 12.79
N HIS A 38 -9.78 25.30 12.83
CA HIS A 38 -9.67 26.68 12.38
C HIS A 38 -9.72 27.62 13.59
N PRO A 39 -8.71 28.47 13.78
CA PRO A 39 -8.73 29.44 14.86
C PRO A 39 -9.86 30.46 14.61
N VAL A 40 -10.57 30.80 15.67
CA VAL A 40 -11.60 31.87 15.69
C VAL A 40 -11.13 32.99 16.60
N GLU A 41 -11.59 34.21 16.31
CA GLU A 41 -11.16 35.41 17.05
C GLU A 41 -11.57 35.35 18.53
N VAL A 42 -12.70 34.74 18.84
CA VAL A 42 -13.22 34.59 20.20
C VAL A 42 -13.72 33.16 20.41
N GLY A 43 -13.21 32.48 21.43
CA GLY A 43 -13.65 31.14 21.82
C GLY A 43 -12.66 30.05 21.44
N ALA A 44 -13.13 28.80 21.48
CA ALA A 44 -12.33 27.63 21.11
C ALA A 44 -12.26 27.47 19.59
N PRO A 45 -11.18 26.88 19.04
CA PRO A 45 -11.09 26.56 17.62
C PRO A 45 -12.27 25.71 17.13
N VAL A 46 -12.74 25.98 15.93
CA VAL A 46 -13.84 25.22 15.30
C VAL A 46 -13.24 24.14 14.44
N ALA A 47 -13.67 22.89 14.66
CA ALA A 47 -13.32 21.75 13.84
C ALA A 47 -14.42 21.50 12.80
N ASP A 48 -14.06 21.39 11.52
CA ASP A 48 -15.02 21.16 10.43
C ASP A 48 -14.85 19.78 9.78
N HIS A 49 -13.62 19.23 9.76
CA HIS A 49 -13.32 17.97 9.12
C HIS A 49 -12.47 17.07 10.01
N ALA A 50 -12.68 15.76 9.87
CA ALA A 50 -11.81 14.76 10.46
C ALA A 50 -11.56 13.63 9.45
N TYR A 51 -10.32 13.17 9.35
CA TYR A 51 -9.96 12.06 8.46
C TYR A 51 -8.96 11.11 9.11
N MET A 52 -9.08 9.83 8.74
CA MET A 52 -8.17 8.80 9.20
C MET A 52 -6.87 8.86 8.43
N LEU A 53 -5.75 8.84 9.13
CA LEU A 53 -4.44 8.63 8.53
C LEU A 53 -4.26 7.14 8.16
N PRO A 54 -3.41 6.84 7.16
CA PRO A 54 -3.04 5.47 6.87
C PRO A 54 -2.53 4.75 8.11
N ALA A 55 -3.01 3.52 8.33
CA ALA A 55 -2.59 2.70 9.46
C ALA A 55 -1.11 2.35 9.38
N GLU A 56 -0.45 2.37 10.52
CA GLU A 56 0.94 1.93 10.66
C GLU A 56 1.02 0.74 11.62
N VAL A 57 1.83 -0.26 11.28
CA VAL A 57 2.10 -1.42 12.11
C VAL A 57 3.58 -1.61 12.22
N VAL A 58 4.08 -1.71 13.44
CA VAL A 58 5.46 -2.09 13.73
C VAL A 58 5.42 -3.47 14.37
N MET A 59 6.13 -4.41 13.75
CA MET A 59 6.20 -5.80 14.20
C MET A 59 7.64 -6.18 14.48
N GLU A 60 7.88 -6.72 15.67
CA GLU A 60 9.13 -7.34 16.00
C GLU A 60 8.98 -8.85 15.83
N VAL A 61 9.73 -9.41 14.88
CA VAL A 61 9.56 -10.79 14.42
C VAL A 61 10.88 -11.54 14.43
N GLY A 62 10.81 -12.82 14.74
CA GLY A 62 11.92 -13.74 14.68
C GLY A 62 11.68 -14.84 13.65
N PHE A 63 12.70 -15.13 12.86
CA PHE A 63 12.73 -16.24 11.92
C PHE A 63 13.90 -17.15 12.32
N ALA A 64 13.58 -18.34 12.82
CA ALA A 64 14.58 -19.35 13.15
C ALA A 64 14.96 -20.13 11.90
N GLY A 65 16.25 -20.24 11.63
CA GLY A 65 16.77 -21.14 10.59
C GLY A 65 16.81 -22.57 11.12
N GLY A 66 16.20 -23.52 10.41
CA GLY A 66 16.43 -24.94 10.66
C GLY A 66 15.49 -25.63 11.66
N GLY A 67 14.26 -25.17 11.80
CA GLY A 67 13.22 -25.87 12.57
C GLY A 67 12.74 -27.19 11.97
N ALA A 68 13.38 -27.70 10.95
CA ALA A 68 12.95 -28.83 10.15
C ALA A 68 13.16 -30.23 10.79
N LEU A 69 13.63 -30.34 12.02
CA LEU A 69 13.76 -31.66 12.64
C LEU A 69 12.47 -32.22 13.24
N LEU A 70 11.44 -31.37 13.43
CA LEU A 70 10.14 -31.82 13.93
C LEU A 70 9.05 -31.88 12.85
N ASP A 71 9.26 -31.23 11.71
CA ASP A 71 8.32 -31.26 10.58
C ASP A 71 8.49 -32.47 9.64
N PHE A 72 9.39 -33.37 9.94
CA PHE A 72 9.61 -34.58 9.14
C PHE A 72 8.42 -35.55 9.16
N ALA A 73 7.41 -35.30 9.97
CA ALA A 73 6.23 -36.16 10.12
C ALA A 73 4.93 -35.54 9.59
N ALA A 74 4.92 -34.28 9.18
CA ALA A 74 3.72 -33.60 8.71
C ALA A 74 3.83 -33.21 7.23
N ASP A 75 3.35 -34.13 6.40
CA ASP A 75 2.86 -33.91 5.05
C ASP A 75 3.79 -33.26 4.01
N LEU A 76 4.26 -34.09 3.10
CA LEU A 76 5.20 -33.85 2.01
C LEU A 76 4.70 -32.86 0.93
N THR A 77 3.57 -32.21 1.04
CA THR A 77 2.96 -31.41 -0.02
C THR A 77 2.84 -29.89 0.23
N ALA A 78 3.07 -29.41 1.44
CA ALA A 78 2.89 -27.97 1.78
C ALA A 78 4.20 -27.25 2.16
N THR A 79 5.36 -27.85 2.07
CA THR A 79 6.50 -27.56 2.94
C THR A 79 7.69 -26.85 2.33
N ASN A 80 7.64 -26.36 1.11
CA ASN A 80 8.77 -25.60 0.57
C ASN A 80 8.91 -24.16 1.09
N LEU A 81 7.95 -23.69 1.88
CA LEU A 81 7.93 -22.30 2.39
C LEU A 81 8.32 -22.16 3.88
N LEU A 82 8.28 -23.27 4.63
CA LEU A 82 8.60 -23.27 6.06
C LEU A 82 10.09 -23.49 6.37
N SER A 83 10.89 -23.85 5.39
CA SER A 83 12.33 -24.11 5.56
C SER A 83 13.24 -23.05 4.96
N LEU A 84 12.72 -21.85 4.70
CA LEU A 84 13.55 -20.74 4.23
C LEU A 84 14.60 -20.37 5.26
N SER A 85 15.85 -20.35 4.82
CA SER A 85 16.96 -19.88 5.64
C SER A 85 16.72 -18.41 6.03
N PRO A 86 17.16 -17.97 7.22
CA PRO A 86 17.04 -16.56 7.63
C PRO A 86 17.56 -15.56 6.62
N LYS A 87 18.61 -15.93 5.86
CA LYS A 87 19.17 -15.13 4.78
C LYS A 87 18.20 -14.98 3.60
N GLU A 88 17.50 -16.05 3.24
CA GLU A 88 16.50 -16.03 2.16
C GLU A 88 15.28 -15.21 2.55
N VAL A 89 14.79 -15.37 3.78
CA VAL A 89 13.71 -14.54 4.32
C VAL A 89 14.08 -13.06 4.27
N TYR A 90 15.28 -12.71 4.70
CA TYR A 90 15.77 -11.34 4.64
C TYR A 90 15.84 -10.81 3.20
N GLN A 91 16.30 -11.63 2.27
CA GLN A 91 16.32 -11.27 0.84
C GLN A 91 14.91 -11.07 0.27
N GLN A 92 13.96 -11.92 0.64
CA GLN A 92 12.55 -11.78 0.23
C GLN A 92 11.93 -10.49 0.79
N LEU A 93 12.14 -10.18 2.06
CA LEU A 93 11.70 -8.92 2.66
C LEU A 93 12.29 -7.70 1.94
N ARG A 94 13.57 -7.75 1.62
CA ARG A 94 14.23 -6.69 0.83
C ARG A 94 13.66 -6.58 -0.59
N ASN A 95 13.35 -7.68 -1.22
CA ASN A 95 12.74 -7.69 -2.54
C ASN A 95 11.32 -7.09 -2.51
N LEU A 96 10.50 -7.42 -1.51
CA LEU A 96 9.20 -6.80 -1.30
C LEU A 96 9.31 -5.28 -1.14
N GLN A 97 10.29 -4.83 -0.36
CA GLN A 97 10.54 -3.41 -0.16
C GLN A 97 11.02 -2.72 -1.45
N LYS A 98 12.01 -3.31 -2.15
CA LYS A 98 12.59 -2.77 -3.39
C LYS A 98 11.59 -2.68 -4.53
N ASN A 99 10.70 -3.66 -4.62
CA ASN A 99 9.69 -3.74 -5.69
C ASN A 99 8.41 -2.96 -5.34
N PHE A 100 8.36 -2.28 -4.19
CA PHE A 100 7.18 -1.56 -3.72
C PHE A 100 5.91 -2.42 -3.75
N THR A 101 6.06 -3.71 -3.47
CA THR A 101 4.96 -4.66 -3.54
C THR A 101 4.00 -4.43 -2.41
N LEU A 102 2.73 -4.23 -2.73
CA LEU A 102 1.66 -4.15 -1.76
C LEU A 102 1.20 -5.55 -1.38
N PHE A 103 1.00 -5.78 -0.10
CA PHE A 103 0.60 -7.08 0.40
C PHE A 103 -0.34 -6.97 1.61
N ASN A 104 -0.99 -8.09 1.90
CA ASN A 104 -1.82 -8.21 3.08
C ASN A 104 -1.00 -8.70 4.26
N VAL A 105 -1.29 -8.16 5.42
CA VAL A 105 -0.65 -8.54 6.69
C VAL A 105 -1.71 -9.05 7.65
N VAL A 106 -1.54 -10.28 8.08
CA VAL A 106 -2.38 -10.89 9.11
C VAL A 106 -1.68 -10.74 10.45
N THR A 107 -2.30 -10.01 11.35
CA THR A 107 -1.80 -9.77 12.71
C THR A 107 -2.69 -10.47 13.73
N GLY A 108 -2.27 -10.47 14.98
CA GLY A 108 -3.08 -11.01 16.07
C GLY A 108 -4.39 -10.26 16.35
N LYS A 109 -4.58 -9.07 15.78
CA LYS A 109 -5.77 -8.23 16.02
C LYS A 109 -6.67 -8.10 14.80
N ARG A 110 -6.10 -7.87 13.63
CA ARG A 110 -6.87 -7.69 12.38
C ARG A 110 -6.00 -7.97 11.15
N ILE A 111 -6.68 -8.09 10.01
CA ILE A 111 -6.04 -8.20 8.70
C ILE A 111 -5.92 -6.79 8.11
N TYR A 112 -4.72 -6.41 7.74
CA TYR A 112 -4.43 -5.18 7.03
C TYR A 112 -4.27 -5.48 5.55
N LYS A 113 -4.94 -4.68 4.71
CA LYS A 113 -4.83 -4.75 3.25
C LYS A 113 -3.97 -3.61 2.73
N ASP A 114 -3.33 -3.86 1.58
CA ASP A 114 -2.55 -2.85 0.86
C ASP A 114 -1.44 -2.22 1.73
N MET A 115 -0.72 -3.08 2.45
CA MET A 115 0.42 -2.66 3.27
C MET A 115 1.69 -2.62 2.44
N LEU A 116 2.52 -1.62 2.70
CA LEU A 116 3.86 -1.48 2.13
C LEU A 116 4.89 -1.60 3.24
N LEU A 117 5.96 -2.33 2.98
CA LEU A 117 7.10 -2.44 3.89
C LEU A 117 7.96 -1.18 3.82
N LYS A 118 7.79 -0.30 4.79
CA LYS A 118 8.48 1.00 4.88
C LYS A 118 9.92 0.84 5.38
N GLY A 119 10.11 0.03 6.41
CA GLY A 119 11.41 -0.14 7.06
C GLY A 119 11.65 -1.58 7.49
N ILE A 120 12.91 -1.99 7.42
CA ILE A 120 13.41 -3.25 7.93
C ILE A 120 14.62 -2.92 8.79
N GLU A 121 14.57 -3.22 10.06
CA GLU A 121 15.68 -3.09 10.98
C GLU A 121 16.05 -4.48 11.47
N VAL A 122 17.28 -4.89 11.26
CA VAL A 122 17.78 -6.19 11.68
C VAL A 122 18.89 -5.98 12.71
N ASN A 123 18.73 -6.60 13.86
CA ASN A 123 19.76 -6.61 14.89
C ASN A 123 20.36 -8.02 14.98
N THR A 124 21.66 -8.12 14.71
CA THR A 124 22.39 -9.38 14.79
C THR A 124 23.38 -9.30 15.94
N SER A 125 23.31 -10.24 16.87
CA SER A 125 24.27 -10.44 17.95
C SER A 125 24.93 -11.80 17.82
N VAL A 126 25.94 -12.07 18.63
CA VAL A 126 26.64 -13.35 18.66
C VAL A 126 25.67 -14.50 18.95
N ASP A 127 24.68 -14.26 19.82
CA ASP A 127 23.69 -15.27 20.21
C ASP A 127 22.59 -15.46 19.14
N THR A 128 22.42 -14.50 18.23
CA THR A 128 21.34 -14.49 17.23
C THR A 128 21.85 -14.64 15.79
N GLU A 129 23.09 -15.08 15.60
CA GLU A 129 23.69 -15.19 14.24
C GLU A 129 22.90 -16.15 13.32
N ASN A 130 22.32 -17.20 13.90
CA ASN A 130 21.54 -18.20 13.16
C ASN A 130 20.02 -17.91 13.12
N VAL A 131 19.59 -16.78 13.68
CA VAL A 131 18.19 -16.34 13.75
C VAL A 131 18.09 -14.96 13.15
N LEU A 132 17.08 -14.72 12.32
CA LEU A 132 16.78 -13.37 11.84
C LEU A 132 15.82 -12.72 12.84
N SER A 133 16.33 -11.81 13.66
CA SER A 133 15.51 -10.91 14.47
C SER A 133 15.35 -9.59 13.71
N ALA A 134 14.12 -9.24 13.37
CA ALA A 134 13.83 -8.07 12.55
C ALA A 134 12.66 -7.26 13.10
N THR A 135 12.82 -5.94 13.08
CA THR A 135 11.74 -4.99 13.30
C THR A 135 11.24 -4.48 11.95
N LEU A 136 10.00 -4.80 11.63
CA LEU A 136 9.34 -4.45 10.38
C LEU A 136 8.40 -3.28 10.61
N THR A 137 8.61 -2.19 9.90
CA THR A 137 7.70 -1.05 9.88
C THR A 137 6.87 -1.09 8.62
N LEU A 138 5.55 -1.22 8.78
CA LEU A 138 4.57 -1.37 7.72
C LEU A 138 3.63 -0.18 7.72
N ARG A 139 3.26 0.30 6.52
CA ARG A 139 2.30 1.40 6.38
C ARG A 139 1.28 1.07 5.30
N GLN A 140 0.03 1.36 5.60
CA GLN A 140 -1.06 1.20 4.65
C GLN A 140 -1.00 2.26 3.55
N ILE A 141 -1.27 1.85 2.31
CA ILE A 141 -1.41 2.75 1.17
C ILE A 141 -2.89 2.85 0.81
N VAL A 142 -3.39 4.07 0.75
CA VAL A 142 -4.78 4.36 0.38
C VAL A 142 -4.79 4.83 -1.07
N PHE A 143 -5.49 4.09 -1.93
CA PHE A 143 -5.67 4.47 -3.34
C PHE A 143 -6.98 5.22 -3.50
N SER A 144 -6.91 6.39 -4.12
CA SER A 144 -8.09 7.06 -4.64
C SER A 144 -8.37 6.58 -6.07
N ARG A 145 -9.54 6.01 -6.30
CA ARG A 145 -10.01 5.69 -7.66
C ARG A 145 -10.96 6.77 -8.11
N THR A 146 -10.54 7.58 -9.05
CA THR A 146 -11.45 8.45 -9.79
C THR A 146 -12.30 7.59 -10.74
N LYS A 147 -13.61 7.57 -10.52
CA LYS A 147 -14.52 7.01 -11.53
C LYS A 147 -14.62 8.04 -12.66
N PRO A 148 -14.37 7.65 -13.92
CA PRO A 148 -14.74 8.52 -15.02
C PRO A 148 -16.26 8.74 -14.97
N ILE A 149 -16.68 9.98 -14.90
CA ILE A 149 -18.09 10.33 -15.04
C ILE A 149 -18.39 10.17 -16.52
N VAL A 150 -19.16 9.15 -16.86
CA VAL A 150 -19.71 9.04 -18.22
C VAL A 150 -20.77 10.14 -18.33
N VAL A 151 -20.45 11.17 -19.07
CA VAL A 151 -21.42 12.23 -19.39
C VAL A 151 -22.50 11.56 -20.26
N ALA A 152 -23.77 11.75 -19.87
CA ALA A 152 -24.90 11.23 -20.65
C ALA A 152 -24.82 11.74 -22.09
N ASP A 153 -25.19 10.86 -23.04
CA ASP A 153 -25.14 11.21 -24.46
C ASP A 153 -26.08 12.40 -24.75
N LYS A 154 -25.64 13.30 -25.60
CA LYS A 154 -26.37 14.53 -25.94
C LYS A 154 -27.81 14.28 -26.39
N ALA A 155 -28.10 13.07 -26.92
CA ALA A 155 -29.42 12.64 -27.32
C ALA A 155 -30.41 12.41 -26.18
N GLU A 156 -29.89 12.19 -24.94
CA GLU A 156 -30.71 11.94 -23.75
C GLU A 156 -30.93 13.19 -22.88
N MET A 157 -30.38 14.33 -23.30
CA MET A 157 -30.56 15.59 -22.58
C MET A 157 -31.78 16.36 -23.10
N THR A 158 -32.71 16.67 -22.23
CA THR A 158 -33.98 17.36 -22.51
C THR A 158 -33.76 18.79 -23.07
N GLU A 159 -32.61 19.41 -22.77
CA GLU A 159 -32.19 20.74 -23.27
C GLU A 159 -30.77 20.67 -23.84
N GLY A 160 -30.63 20.13 -25.03
CA GLY A 160 -29.33 19.84 -25.64
C GLY A 160 -28.47 21.02 -26.04
N VAL A 161 -28.92 22.28 -25.84
CA VAL A 161 -28.19 23.47 -26.32
C VAL A 161 -27.26 24.07 -25.27
N SER A 162 -27.60 24.02 -23.99
CA SER A 162 -26.81 24.66 -22.92
C SER A 162 -25.63 23.82 -22.42
N THR A 163 -25.63 22.51 -22.73
CA THR A 163 -24.57 21.57 -22.29
C THR A 163 -23.71 21.06 -23.46
N SER A 164 -23.76 21.72 -24.59
CA SER A 164 -22.88 21.43 -25.73
C SER A 164 -21.42 21.56 -25.30
N PRO A 165 -20.53 20.60 -25.60
CA PRO A 165 -19.12 20.76 -25.31
C PRO A 165 -18.65 22.07 -25.96
N VAL A 166 -17.88 22.85 -25.21
CA VAL A 166 -17.28 24.08 -25.72
C VAL A 166 -16.44 23.71 -26.91
N ILE A 167 -16.98 24.01 -28.10
CA ILE A 167 -16.23 23.89 -29.33
C ILE A 167 -15.15 24.95 -29.23
N ASN A 168 -13.89 24.51 -29.14
CA ASN A 168 -12.75 25.40 -29.11
C ASN A 168 -12.64 26.11 -30.45
N ALA A 169 -13.41 27.21 -30.62
CA ALA A 169 -13.42 28.03 -31.82
C ALA A 169 -12.16 28.90 -31.99
N GLY A 170 -11.15 28.69 -31.12
CA GLY A 170 -9.97 29.54 -30.96
C GLY A 170 -8.69 29.07 -31.64
N THR A 171 -8.63 27.91 -32.27
CA THR A 171 -7.47 27.54 -33.08
C THR A 171 -7.61 28.14 -34.50
N LYS A 172 -7.15 29.37 -34.62
CA LYS A 172 -6.88 29.94 -35.95
C LYS A 172 -5.78 29.10 -36.59
N ASN A 173 -6.10 28.39 -37.66
CA ASN A 173 -5.09 27.74 -38.48
C ASN A 173 -4.15 28.84 -38.99
N LEU A 174 -3.00 28.98 -38.38
CA LEU A 174 -1.91 29.82 -38.85
C LEU A 174 -1.49 29.26 -40.20
N LYS A 175 -1.79 30.01 -41.27
CA LYS A 175 -1.25 29.68 -42.59
C LYS A 175 0.26 29.74 -42.51
N PRO A 176 0.99 28.71 -42.96
CA PRO A 176 2.45 28.73 -42.92
C PRO A 176 2.97 29.99 -43.60
N ALA A 177 3.96 30.64 -42.99
CA ALA A 177 4.56 31.91 -43.44
C ALA A 177 5.12 31.87 -44.85
N ASP A 178 5.40 30.69 -45.39
CA ASP A 178 5.97 30.50 -46.73
C ASP A 178 5.06 30.95 -47.89
N LYS A 179 3.73 31.10 -47.68
CA LYS A 179 2.83 31.65 -48.69
C LYS A 179 2.84 33.17 -48.75
N ALA A 180 3.27 33.85 -47.70
CA ALA A 180 3.36 35.32 -47.69
C ALA A 180 4.59 35.82 -48.42
N LEU A 181 5.68 35.08 -48.42
CA LEU A 181 6.93 35.44 -49.13
C LEU A 181 6.88 35.25 -50.63
N LYS A 182 6.05 34.32 -51.14
CA LYS A 182 5.88 34.14 -52.60
C LYS A 182 5.11 35.25 -53.30
N ASN A 183 4.36 36.05 -52.56
CA ASN A 183 3.59 37.15 -53.16
C ASN A 183 4.36 38.49 -53.16
N LEU A 184 5.48 38.61 -52.47
CA LEU A 184 6.33 39.79 -52.42
C LEU A 184 7.39 39.81 -53.56
N GLY A 185 7.62 38.70 -54.22
CA GLY A 185 8.59 38.58 -55.31
C GLY A 185 8.05 38.80 -56.73
N ARG A 186 6.81 39.32 -56.88
CA ARG A 186 6.15 39.47 -58.22
C ARG A 186 5.74 40.90 -58.54
N ILE A 187 6.58 41.85 -58.10
CA ILE A 187 6.46 43.24 -58.55
C ILE A 187 7.83 43.62 -59.10
N GLN A 188 8.04 43.31 -60.36
CA GLN A 188 8.89 44.00 -61.30
C GLN A 188 8.20 43.94 -62.69
#